data_c3360f5ec218132d4e269cc9bba2ac2e
#
_entry.id   c3360f5ec218132d4e269cc9bba2ac2e
#
_cell.length_a   1.000
_cell.length_b   1.000
_cell.length_c   1.000
_cell.angle_alpha   90.00
_cell.angle_beta   90.00
_cell.angle_gamma   90.00
#
_symmetry.space_group_name_H-M   'P 1'
#
loop_
_entity.id
_entity.type
_entity.pdbx_description
1 polymer ?
#
loop_
_entity_poly.entity_id
_entity_poly.type
_entity_poly.pdbx_seq_one_letter_code
_entity_poly.pdbx_strand_id
1 'polypeptide(L)'
;MAFTAQDVKTLREMTNVGMMDCKKALQATDGDMEKAVDWLREKGLAEAAKKAGRVAAEGMAFARVCPRCGVAAMVEVNCETDFCAKSDAFKQFVMDICKVVLNDNPADVDALLQCKYPDRDLTVAEILPEKVMSIGENLQVRRFVRFAEPTNVAYVHAGGTHGVLVNLAVEGDIDATEIGKNVAMQIAAMNPKYWDKSLVPQADLDHELAVQVALMDNDPKMAAKPAAIKEKIAAGKMNAFYKENCLLQQEFVRSDLFSGSVEGYIADAAKKLGGKVKFVNAAHFVKGEGIEKKQEDFAAEVAAQMNMGK
;
A
#
# COMPACT_ATOMS: atom_id res chain seq x y z
N MET A 1 -11.54 -45.29 14.63
CA MET A 1 -10.86 -44.02 14.34
C MET A 1 -10.81 -43.26 15.66
N ALA A 2 -9.69 -42.71 16.04
CA ALA A 2 -9.49 -42.05 17.34
C ALA A 2 -10.16 -40.65 17.44
N PHE A 3 -10.81 -40.18 16.42
CA PHE A 3 -11.47 -38.83 16.38
C PHE A 3 -12.76 -38.86 15.52
N THR A 4 -13.64 -37.90 15.77
CA THR A 4 -14.95 -37.76 15.14
C THR A 4 -14.99 -36.63 14.09
N ALA A 5 -16.07 -36.53 13.31
CA ALA A 5 -16.29 -35.41 12.41
C ALA A 5 -16.45 -34.08 13.17
N GLN A 6 -16.92 -34.13 14.43
CA GLN A 6 -17.00 -32.96 15.29
C GLN A 6 -15.62 -32.45 15.69
N ASP A 7 -14.66 -33.34 15.98
CA ASP A 7 -13.29 -32.95 16.32
C ASP A 7 -12.61 -32.26 15.13
N VAL A 8 -12.86 -32.75 13.90
CA VAL A 8 -12.38 -32.07 12.67
C VAL A 8 -12.98 -30.67 12.52
N LYS A 9 -14.28 -30.52 12.83
CA LYS A 9 -14.95 -29.22 12.80
C LYS A 9 -14.38 -28.27 13.87
N THR A 10 -14.18 -28.75 15.08
CA THR A 10 -13.58 -27.99 16.18
C THR A 10 -12.17 -27.51 15.83
N LEU A 11 -11.32 -28.42 15.33
CA LEU A 11 -9.96 -28.04 14.90
C LEU A 11 -9.97 -26.99 13.78
N ARG A 12 -10.91 -27.11 12.83
CA ARG A 12 -11.11 -26.11 11.78
C ARG A 12 -11.54 -24.74 12.35
N GLU A 13 -12.46 -24.73 13.30
CA GLU A 13 -12.91 -23.48 13.95
C GLU A 13 -11.78 -22.80 14.73
N MET A 14 -10.89 -23.59 15.36
CA MET A 14 -9.72 -23.08 16.08
C MET A 14 -8.62 -22.53 15.16
N THR A 15 -8.38 -23.19 14.01
CA THR A 15 -7.20 -22.92 13.17
C THR A 15 -7.52 -22.21 11.86
N ASN A 16 -8.81 -22.15 11.44
CA ASN A 16 -9.27 -21.69 10.11
C ASN A 16 -8.61 -22.42 8.92
N VAL A 17 -8.01 -23.58 9.14
CA VAL A 17 -7.40 -24.40 8.09
C VAL A 17 -8.45 -25.26 7.40
N GLY A 18 -8.21 -25.68 6.17
CA GLY A 18 -9.12 -26.49 5.38
C GLY A 18 -9.49 -27.82 6.08
N MET A 19 -10.76 -28.25 5.97
CA MET A 19 -11.30 -29.44 6.66
C MET A 19 -10.49 -30.72 6.39
N MET A 20 -9.97 -30.88 5.17
CA MET A 20 -9.18 -32.06 4.79
C MET A 20 -7.80 -32.07 5.48
N ASP A 21 -7.20 -30.89 5.69
CA ASP A 21 -5.93 -30.78 6.39
C ASP A 21 -6.11 -30.97 7.89
N CYS A 22 -7.19 -30.45 8.47
CA CYS A 22 -7.56 -30.75 9.87
C CYS A 22 -7.79 -32.27 10.07
N LYS A 23 -8.47 -32.94 9.14
CA LYS A 23 -8.64 -34.40 9.19
C LYS A 23 -7.29 -35.12 9.14
N LYS A 24 -6.38 -34.74 8.24
CA LYS A 24 -5.03 -35.33 8.13
C LYS A 24 -4.21 -35.09 9.41
N ALA A 25 -4.31 -33.91 9.99
CA ALA A 25 -3.63 -33.60 11.26
C ALA A 25 -4.09 -34.53 12.39
N LEU A 26 -5.41 -34.65 12.59
CA LEU A 26 -5.98 -35.55 13.59
C LEU A 26 -5.63 -37.04 13.30
N GLN A 27 -5.56 -37.43 12.02
CA GLN A 27 -5.09 -38.77 11.68
C GLN A 27 -3.62 -38.99 12.03
N ALA A 28 -2.75 -38.02 11.80
CA ALA A 28 -1.31 -38.11 12.09
C ALA A 28 -0.99 -38.06 13.60
N THR A 29 -1.93 -37.53 14.40
CA THR A 29 -1.74 -37.34 15.86
C THR A 29 -2.67 -38.23 16.70
N ASP A 30 -3.26 -39.26 16.09
CA ASP A 30 -4.17 -40.21 16.76
C ASP A 30 -5.35 -39.54 17.49
N GLY A 31 -5.81 -38.39 16.97
CA GLY A 31 -6.93 -37.62 17.52
C GLY A 31 -6.54 -36.62 18.63
N ASP A 32 -5.27 -36.48 18.93
CA ASP A 32 -4.76 -35.49 19.90
C ASP A 32 -4.86 -34.09 19.30
N MET A 33 -5.72 -33.23 19.88
CA MET A 33 -6.07 -31.91 19.36
C MET A 33 -4.88 -30.94 19.44
N GLU A 34 -4.10 -30.95 20.54
CA GLU A 34 -2.95 -30.05 20.71
C GLU A 34 -1.84 -30.40 19.72
N LYS A 35 -1.49 -31.65 19.61
CA LYS A 35 -0.52 -32.11 18.62
C LYS A 35 -0.97 -31.90 17.19
N ALA A 36 -2.29 -31.95 16.92
CA ALA A 36 -2.83 -31.64 15.61
C ALA A 36 -2.65 -30.15 15.24
N VAL A 37 -2.77 -29.25 16.20
CA VAL A 37 -2.45 -27.81 16.01
C VAL A 37 -0.97 -27.65 15.68
N ASP A 38 -0.07 -28.26 16.44
CA ASP A 38 1.38 -28.18 16.18
C ASP A 38 1.74 -28.76 14.81
N TRP A 39 1.18 -29.91 14.45
CA TRP A 39 1.36 -30.52 13.14
C TRP A 39 0.90 -29.59 12.00
N LEU A 40 -0.23 -28.87 12.19
CA LEU A 40 -0.70 -27.89 11.21
C LEU A 40 0.23 -26.69 11.10
N ARG A 41 0.84 -26.25 12.21
CA ARG A 41 1.85 -25.16 12.19
C ARG A 41 3.10 -25.60 11.40
N GLU A 42 3.65 -26.77 11.67
CA GLU A 42 4.82 -27.30 10.93
C GLU A 42 4.51 -27.43 9.43
N LYS A 43 3.33 -27.93 9.10
CA LYS A 43 2.88 -28.04 7.73
C LYS A 43 2.70 -26.66 7.09
N GLY A 44 2.18 -25.68 7.81
CA GLY A 44 2.03 -24.30 7.37
C GLY A 44 3.36 -23.66 7.00
N LEU A 45 4.41 -23.88 7.81
CA LEU A 45 5.77 -23.44 7.51
C LEU A 45 6.30 -24.05 6.20
N ALA A 46 6.11 -25.37 6.00
CA ALA A 46 6.54 -26.04 4.78
C ALA A 46 5.78 -25.55 3.52
N GLU A 47 4.47 -25.31 3.64
CA GLU A 47 3.67 -24.77 2.53
C GLU A 47 4.00 -23.31 2.23
N ALA A 48 4.25 -22.48 3.25
CA ALA A 48 4.70 -21.10 3.08
C ALA A 48 6.07 -21.06 2.36
N ALA A 49 7.00 -21.91 2.76
CA ALA A 49 8.31 -22.02 2.11
C ALA A 49 8.21 -22.40 0.62
N LYS A 50 7.31 -23.32 0.27
CA LYS A 50 7.07 -23.71 -1.14
C LYS A 50 6.48 -22.57 -1.97
N LYS A 51 5.69 -21.70 -1.35
CA LYS A 51 5.01 -20.59 -2.03
C LYS A 51 5.81 -19.30 -2.03
N ALA A 52 6.83 -19.15 -1.18
CA ALA A 52 7.60 -17.92 -1.00
C ALA A 52 8.22 -17.36 -2.31
N GLY A 53 8.53 -18.23 -3.27
CA GLY A 53 9.05 -17.84 -4.59
C GLY A 53 7.98 -17.43 -5.61
N ARG A 54 6.68 -17.49 -5.28
CA ARG A 54 5.62 -17.09 -6.19
C ARG A 54 5.43 -15.58 -6.18
N VAL A 55 5.19 -15.01 -7.36
CA VAL A 55 4.97 -13.56 -7.50
C VAL A 55 3.66 -13.15 -6.83
N ALA A 56 3.75 -12.28 -5.84
CA ALA A 56 2.60 -11.71 -5.13
C ALA A 56 2.48 -10.22 -5.50
N ALA A 57 1.92 -9.93 -6.68
CA ALA A 57 1.78 -8.58 -7.22
C ALA A 57 0.39 -7.96 -6.99
N GLU A 58 -0.56 -8.75 -6.52
CA GLU A 58 -1.87 -8.28 -6.05
C GLU A 58 -1.84 -8.03 -4.54
N GLY A 59 -2.95 -7.65 -3.92
CA GLY A 59 -3.02 -7.39 -2.49
C GLY A 59 -3.75 -6.10 -2.14
N MET A 60 -3.33 -5.45 -1.06
CA MET A 60 -3.99 -4.25 -0.54
C MET A 60 -2.99 -3.28 0.09
N ALA A 61 -3.10 -2.00 -0.27
CA ALA A 61 -2.58 -0.87 0.48
C ALA A 61 -3.69 -0.35 1.39
N PHE A 62 -3.55 -0.51 2.70
CA PHE A 62 -4.56 -0.15 3.69
C PHE A 62 -4.02 0.90 4.66
N ALA A 63 -4.81 1.95 4.88
CA ALA A 63 -4.46 3.06 5.76
C ALA A 63 -5.54 3.28 6.82
N ARG A 64 -5.14 3.61 8.03
CA ARG A 64 -6.04 3.88 9.15
C ARG A 64 -5.47 4.92 10.11
N VAL A 65 -6.36 5.73 10.68
CA VAL A 65 -6.05 6.63 11.80
C VAL A 65 -6.67 6.06 13.08
N CYS A 66 -5.92 6.08 14.17
CA CYS A 66 -6.43 5.72 15.48
C CYS A 66 -7.37 6.84 15.98
N PRO A 67 -8.64 6.55 16.25
CA PRO A 67 -9.60 7.59 16.64
C PRO A 67 -9.34 8.19 18.04
N ARG A 68 -8.53 7.51 18.87
CA ARG A 68 -8.22 7.97 20.24
C ARG A 68 -6.99 8.84 20.33
N CYS A 69 -5.95 8.54 19.53
CA CYS A 69 -4.65 9.22 19.66
C CYS A 69 -4.20 9.96 18.39
N GLY A 70 -4.96 9.87 17.29
CA GLY A 70 -4.61 10.54 16.03
C GLY A 70 -3.44 9.90 15.26
N VAL A 71 -2.74 8.92 15.84
CA VAL A 71 -1.67 8.18 15.15
C VAL A 71 -2.24 7.46 13.93
N ALA A 72 -1.52 7.51 12.82
CA ALA A 72 -1.92 6.84 11.59
C ALA A 72 -0.90 5.79 11.17
N ALA A 73 -1.38 4.73 10.52
CA ALA A 73 -0.53 3.75 9.86
C ALA A 73 -1.10 3.38 8.50
N MET A 74 -0.20 3.03 7.60
CA MET A 74 -0.50 2.45 6.31
C MET A 74 0.41 1.26 6.08
N VAL A 75 -0.16 0.17 5.57
CA VAL A 75 0.54 -1.08 5.27
C VAL A 75 0.24 -1.50 3.84
N GLU A 76 1.21 -2.14 3.19
CA GLU A 76 0.99 -2.89 1.96
C GLU A 76 1.26 -4.37 2.23
N VAL A 77 0.23 -5.18 2.03
CA VAL A 77 0.32 -6.64 2.08
C VAL A 77 -0.06 -7.18 0.70
N ASN A 78 0.80 -8.04 0.17
CA ASN A 78 0.63 -8.61 -1.16
C ASN A 78 0.16 -10.06 -1.11
N CYS A 79 -0.53 -10.49 -2.16
CA CYS A 79 -0.97 -11.86 -2.44
C CYS A 79 -0.87 -12.14 -3.94
N GLU A 80 -1.13 -13.38 -4.36
CA GLU A 80 -0.97 -13.79 -5.76
C GLU A 80 -2.10 -13.26 -6.66
N THR A 81 -3.37 -13.29 -6.18
CA THR A 81 -4.55 -12.97 -6.99
C THR A 81 -5.40 -11.84 -6.41
N ASP A 82 -6.17 -11.19 -7.28
CA ASP A 82 -7.17 -10.20 -6.91
C ASP A 82 -8.36 -10.82 -6.17
N PHE A 83 -8.65 -12.09 -6.39
CA PHE A 83 -9.67 -12.85 -5.64
C PHE A 83 -9.29 -12.97 -4.17
N CYS A 84 -8.03 -13.33 -3.90
CA CYS A 84 -7.49 -13.35 -2.55
C CYS A 84 -7.60 -11.96 -1.90
N ALA A 85 -7.14 -10.92 -2.60
CA ALA A 85 -7.16 -9.53 -2.11
C ALA A 85 -8.57 -9.05 -1.71
N LYS A 86 -9.62 -9.57 -2.36
CA LYS A 86 -11.02 -9.24 -2.08
C LYS A 86 -11.63 -10.08 -0.95
N SER A 87 -10.99 -11.18 -0.54
CA SER A 87 -11.50 -12.07 0.50
C SER A 87 -11.49 -11.40 1.88
N ASP A 88 -12.49 -11.73 2.71
CA ASP A 88 -12.58 -11.17 4.06
C ASP A 88 -11.43 -11.64 4.95
N ALA A 89 -10.96 -12.88 4.77
CA ALA A 89 -9.83 -13.43 5.52
C ALA A 89 -8.52 -12.65 5.26
N PHE A 90 -8.25 -12.28 4.01
CA PHE A 90 -7.11 -11.46 3.64
C PHE A 90 -7.24 -10.02 4.16
N LYS A 91 -8.40 -9.39 3.95
CA LYS A 91 -8.66 -8.03 4.45
C LYS A 91 -8.50 -7.93 5.96
N GLN A 92 -9.01 -8.92 6.70
CA GLN A 92 -8.85 -8.97 8.15
C GLN A 92 -7.38 -9.07 8.53
N PHE A 93 -6.61 -9.93 7.86
CA PHE A 93 -5.16 -10.02 8.08
C PHE A 93 -4.45 -8.70 7.85
N VAL A 94 -4.74 -7.99 6.75
CA VAL A 94 -4.17 -6.65 6.46
C VAL A 94 -4.52 -5.64 7.56
N MET A 95 -5.78 -5.63 8.01
CA MET A 95 -6.22 -4.74 9.11
C MET A 95 -5.53 -5.06 10.43
N ASP A 96 -5.28 -6.33 10.72
CA ASP A 96 -4.57 -6.76 11.92
C ASP A 96 -3.09 -6.35 11.86
N ILE A 97 -2.42 -6.51 10.72
CA ILE A 97 -1.05 -5.99 10.51
C ILE A 97 -1.00 -4.47 10.72
N CYS A 98 -1.96 -3.73 10.16
CA CYS A 98 -2.05 -2.29 10.36
C CYS A 98 -2.25 -1.93 11.85
N LYS A 99 -3.02 -2.71 12.61
CA LYS A 99 -3.22 -2.54 14.05
C LYS A 99 -1.92 -2.76 14.84
N VAL A 100 -1.09 -3.74 14.44
CA VAL A 100 0.25 -3.96 15.04
C VAL A 100 1.13 -2.74 14.81
N VAL A 101 1.22 -2.24 13.56
CA VAL A 101 2.02 -1.04 13.25
C VAL A 101 1.57 0.18 14.06
N LEU A 102 0.25 0.39 14.20
CA LEU A 102 -0.30 1.49 15.01
C LEU A 102 0.15 1.41 16.47
N ASN A 103 0.08 0.22 17.07
CA ASN A 103 0.26 0.04 18.52
C ASN A 103 1.75 -0.06 18.90
N ASP A 104 2.52 -0.87 18.17
CA ASP A 104 3.85 -1.32 18.59
C ASP A 104 4.98 -0.48 17.98
N ASN A 105 4.68 0.34 16.95
CA ASN A 105 5.65 1.23 16.29
C ASN A 105 6.95 0.51 15.89
N PRO A 106 6.91 -0.59 15.13
CA PRO A 106 8.11 -1.28 14.69
C PRO A 106 8.99 -0.37 13.83
N ALA A 107 10.31 -0.60 13.85
CA ALA A 107 11.26 0.20 13.09
C ALA A 107 11.24 -0.14 11.58
N ASP A 108 11.02 -1.40 11.26
CA ASP A 108 11.01 -1.95 9.90
C ASP A 108 10.13 -3.21 9.83
N VAL A 109 10.07 -3.84 8.66
CA VAL A 109 9.27 -5.05 8.44
C VAL A 109 9.79 -6.22 9.27
N ASP A 110 11.10 -6.34 9.46
CA ASP A 110 11.68 -7.42 10.26
C ASP A 110 11.28 -7.28 11.74
N ALA A 111 11.32 -6.07 12.27
CA ALA A 111 10.81 -5.78 13.61
C ALA A 111 9.29 -5.99 13.72
N LEU A 112 8.52 -5.62 12.68
CA LEU A 112 7.08 -5.88 12.62
C LEU A 112 6.77 -7.37 12.70
N LEU A 113 7.54 -8.21 12.02
CA LEU A 113 7.36 -9.66 12.05
C LEU A 113 7.59 -10.27 13.45
N GLN A 114 8.36 -9.60 14.31
CA GLN A 114 8.59 -10.03 15.70
C GLN A 114 7.55 -9.50 16.69
N CYS A 115 6.70 -8.55 16.28
CA CYS A 115 5.62 -8.04 17.12
C CYS A 115 4.53 -9.11 17.35
N LYS A 116 3.83 -9.02 18.48
CA LYS A 116 2.70 -9.89 18.76
C LYS A 116 1.52 -9.62 17.81
N TYR A 117 0.95 -10.70 17.28
CA TYR A 117 -0.28 -10.60 16.50
C TYR A 117 -1.47 -10.33 17.42
N PRO A 118 -2.44 -9.50 17.01
CA PRO A 118 -3.59 -9.17 17.84
C PRO A 118 -4.38 -10.40 18.30
N ASP A 119 -4.71 -10.41 19.59
CA ASP A 119 -5.52 -11.45 20.24
C ASP A 119 -4.92 -12.88 20.17
N ARG A 120 -3.60 -12.99 19.91
CA ARG A 120 -2.85 -14.26 19.88
C ARG A 120 -1.53 -14.11 20.63
N ASP A 121 -1.07 -15.19 21.27
CA ASP A 121 0.26 -15.26 21.90
C ASP A 121 1.39 -15.64 20.91
N LEU A 122 1.20 -15.31 19.65
CA LEU A 122 2.10 -15.59 18.54
C LEU A 122 2.55 -14.30 17.89
N THR A 123 3.74 -14.30 17.33
CA THR A 123 4.24 -13.18 16.52
C THR A 123 3.61 -13.15 15.13
N VAL A 124 3.74 -12.03 14.45
CA VAL A 124 3.31 -11.91 13.03
C VAL A 124 4.03 -12.96 12.17
N ALA A 125 5.33 -13.19 12.41
CA ALA A 125 6.12 -14.20 11.70
C ALA A 125 5.58 -15.62 11.87
N GLU A 126 5.06 -15.95 13.07
CA GLU A 126 4.47 -17.27 13.36
C GLU A 126 3.06 -17.42 12.77
N ILE A 127 2.29 -16.33 12.70
CA ILE A 127 0.93 -16.30 12.11
C ILE A 127 0.95 -16.31 10.59
N LEU A 128 1.95 -15.71 9.95
CA LEU A 128 2.01 -15.59 8.49
C LEU A 128 1.92 -16.94 7.77
N PRO A 129 2.66 -18.01 8.17
CA PRO A 129 2.52 -19.33 7.58
C PRO A 129 1.13 -19.96 7.77
N GLU A 130 0.49 -19.74 8.92
CA GLU A 130 -0.89 -20.18 9.17
C GLU A 130 -1.86 -19.51 8.17
N LYS A 131 -1.68 -18.21 7.91
CA LYS A 131 -2.48 -17.45 6.92
C LYS A 131 -2.21 -17.94 5.50
N VAL A 132 -0.95 -18.16 5.12
CA VAL A 132 -0.56 -18.74 3.82
C VAL A 132 -1.22 -20.10 3.61
N MET A 133 -1.28 -20.94 4.63
CA MET A 133 -1.92 -22.25 4.57
C MET A 133 -3.45 -22.14 4.45
N SER A 134 -4.08 -21.28 5.25
CA SER A 134 -5.54 -21.15 5.29
C SER A 134 -6.11 -20.44 4.06
N ILE A 135 -5.42 -19.41 3.56
CA ILE A 135 -5.80 -18.65 2.36
C ILE A 135 -5.41 -19.40 1.08
N GLY A 136 -4.29 -20.13 1.12
CA GLY A 136 -3.83 -20.95 -0.01
C GLY A 136 -2.87 -20.25 -0.96
N GLU A 137 -2.52 -18.99 -0.73
CA GLU A 137 -1.63 -18.17 -1.56
C GLU A 137 -0.38 -17.71 -0.81
N ASN A 138 0.66 -17.29 -1.57
CA ASN A 138 1.78 -16.55 -1.01
C ASN A 138 1.32 -15.21 -0.48
N LEU A 139 1.64 -14.92 0.77
CA LEU A 139 1.33 -13.64 1.42
C LEU A 139 2.63 -12.96 1.85
N GLN A 140 2.74 -11.66 1.59
CA GLN A 140 3.92 -10.88 1.91
C GLN A 140 3.54 -9.56 2.57
N VAL A 141 4.00 -9.31 3.78
CA VAL A 141 4.00 -7.96 4.38
C VAL A 141 5.15 -7.19 3.75
N ARG A 142 4.85 -6.26 2.86
CA ARG A 142 5.86 -5.63 2.01
C ARG A 142 6.49 -4.39 2.61
N ARG A 143 5.65 -3.47 3.05
CA ARG A 143 6.08 -2.18 3.60
C ARG A 143 4.98 -1.56 4.46
N PHE A 144 5.38 -0.64 5.28
CA PHE A 144 4.46 0.18 6.06
C PHE A 144 5.02 1.57 6.32
N VAL A 145 4.17 2.47 6.79
CA VAL A 145 4.53 3.77 7.31
C VAL A 145 3.63 4.11 8.49
N ARG A 146 4.16 4.87 9.46
CA ARG A 146 3.43 5.33 10.63
C ARG A 146 3.69 6.82 10.86
N PHE A 147 2.63 7.59 11.04
CA PHE A 147 2.68 9.00 11.41
C PHE A 147 2.20 9.15 12.85
N ALA A 148 3.06 9.66 13.71
CA ALA A 148 2.77 9.82 15.14
C ALA A 148 2.17 11.19 15.47
N GLU A 149 2.40 12.18 14.61
CA GLU A 149 1.93 13.56 14.75
C GLU A 149 0.39 13.61 14.70
N PRO A 150 -0.25 14.56 15.39
CA PRO A 150 -1.70 14.73 15.33
C PRO A 150 -2.17 15.21 13.94
N THR A 151 -3.46 15.08 13.71
CA THR A 151 -4.13 15.52 12.47
C THR A 151 -3.68 14.77 11.24
N ASN A 152 -3.79 13.46 11.34
CA ASN A 152 -3.62 12.56 10.21
C ASN A 152 -4.96 12.23 9.54
N VAL A 153 -4.94 12.09 8.24
CA VAL A 153 -6.07 11.64 7.45
C VAL A 153 -5.67 10.44 6.60
N ALA A 154 -6.45 9.37 6.67
CA ALA A 154 -6.25 8.17 5.88
C ALA A 154 -7.29 8.09 4.76
N TYR A 155 -6.85 7.65 3.58
CA TYR A 155 -7.70 7.40 2.44
C TYR A 155 -7.29 6.09 1.76
N VAL A 156 -8.28 5.26 1.45
CA VAL A 156 -8.09 4.00 0.71
C VAL A 156 -8.98 4.05 -0.52
N HIS A 157 -8.38 3.98 -1.69
CA HIS A 157 -9.07 4.04 -2.97
C HIS A 157 -9.19 2.67 -3.63
N ALA A 158 -10.30 2.46 -4.36
CA ALA A 158 -10.56 1.27 -5.18
C ALA A 158 -10.25 -0.06 -4.44
N GLY A 159 -10.76 -0.18 -3.20
CA GLY A 159 -10.62 -1.42 -2.42
C GLY A 159 -9.19 -1.76 -2.02
N GLY A 160 -8.30 -0.76 -1.92
CA GLY A 160 -6.91 -0.93 -1.52
C GLY A 160 -5.91 -0.94 -2.67
N THR A 161 -6.31 -0.52 -3.88
CA THR A 161 -5.34 -0.27 -4.97
C THR A 161 -4.40 0.87 -4.61
N HIS A 162 -4.91 1.94 -3.97
CA HIS A 162 -4.13 3.04 -3.44
C HIS A 162 -4.44 3.22 -1.95
N GLY A 163 -3.41 3.33 -1.15
CA GLY A 163 -3.47 3.80 0.22
C GLY A 163 -2.75 5.14 0.33
N VAL A 164 -3.35 6.10 1.02
CA VAL A 164 -2.76 7.42 1.25
C VAL A 164 -2.91 7.83 2.70
N LEU A 165 -1.83 8.33 3.28
CA LEU A 165 -1.83 9.08 4.53
C LEU A 165 -1.44 10.52 4.26
N VAL A 166 -2.15 11.46 4.86
CA VAL A 166 -1.83 12.88 4.83
C VAL A 166 -1.70 13.38 6.27
N ASN A 167 -0.62 14.08 6.57
CA ASN A 167 -0.44 14.79 7.83
C ASN A 167 -0.56 16.30 7.60
N LEU A 168 -1.34 16.96 8.46
CA LEU A 168 -1.64 18.38 8.41
C LEU A 168 -1.26 19.04 9.73
N ALA A 169 -0.70 20.24 9.68
CA ALA A 169 -0.62 21.14 10.82
C ALA A 169 -1.86 22.04 10.82
N VAL A 170 -2.58 22.05 11.94
CA VAL A 170 -3.84 22.79 12.09
C VAL A 170 -3.69 23.82 13.20
N GLU A 171 -4.02 25.08 12.90
CA GLU A 171 -4.11 26.18 13.86
C GLU A 171 -5.58 26.59 13.98
N GLY A 172 -6.09 26.62 15.22
CA GLY A 172 -7.48 26.90 15.56
C GLY A 172 -8.28 25.64 15.89
N ASP A 173 -9.50 25.81 16.34
CA ASP A 173 -10.43 24.71 16.69
C ASP A 173 -11.28 24.38 15.47
N ILE A 174 -10.65 23.75 14.47
CA ILE A 174 -11.29 23.35 13.20
C ILE A 174 -11.06 21.89 12.88
N ASP A 175 -12.03 21.25 12.24
CA ASP A 175 -11.89 19.89 11.69
C ASP A 175 -11.33 19.95 10.26
N ALA A 176 -10.06 19.57 10.09
CA ALA A 176 -9.39 19.52 8.79
C ALA A 176 -9.55 18.17 8.08
N THR A 177 -10.40 17.26 8.56
CA THR A 177 -10.55 15.91 8.01
C THR A 177 -10.93 15.93 6.54
N GLU A 178 -11.87 16.80 6.15
CA GLU A 178 -12.32 16.89 4.75
C GLU A 178 -11.25 17.49 3.84
N ILE A 179 -10.48 18.46 4.35
CA ILE A 179 -9.32 19.02 3.63
C ILE A 179 -8.31 17.89 3.34
N GLY A 180 -7.96 17.13 4.38
CA GLY A 180 -7.03 16.02 4.24
C GLY A 180 -7.52 14.92 3.29
N LYS A 181 -8.81 14.59 3.30
CA LYS A 181 -9.39 13.62 2.36
C LYS A 181 -9.29 14.10 0.91
N ASN A 182 -9.59 15.36 0.65
CA ASN A 182 -9.51 15.92 -0.70
C ASN A 182 -8.05 15.94 -1.20
N VAL A 183 -7.09 16.28 -0.32
CA VAL A 183 -5.65 16.19 -0.63
C VAL A 183 -5.23 14.74 -0.88
N ALA A 184 -5.71 13.79 -0.08
CA ALA A 184 -5.41 12.37 -0.27
C ALA A 184 -6.00 11.82 -1.60
N MET A 185 -7.20 12.25 -1.98
CA MET A 185 -7.78 11.93 -3.29
C MET A 185 -6.97 12.52 -4.45
N GLN A 186 -6.48 13.77 -4.31
CA GLN A 186 -5.56 14.37 -5.26
C GLN A 186 -4.29 13.52 -5.44
N ILE A 187 -3.67 13.09 -4.34
CA ILE A 187 -2.47 12.25 -4.36
C ILE A 187 -2.74 10.92 -5.08
N ALA A 188 -3.85 10.25 -4.75
CA ALA A 188 -4.22 9.00 -5.39
C ALA A 188 -4.50 9.13 -6.89
N ALA A 189 -5.07 10.27 -7.32
CA ALA A 189 -5.43 10.53 -8.71
C ALA A 189 -4.25 10.98 -9.57
N MET A 190 -3.40 11.87 -9.04
CA MET A 190 -2.36 12.55 -9.82
C MET A 190 -0.97 11.98 -9.59
N ASN A 191 -0.79 11.12 -8.58
CA ASN A 191 0.48 10.46 -8.23
C ASN A 191 1.70 11.42 -8.26
N PRO A 192 1.71 12.52 -7.49
CA PRO A 192 2.78 13.49 -7.50
C PRO A 192 4.10 12.86 -7.07
N LYS A 193 5.18 13.20 -7.75
CA LYS A 193 6.54 12.71 -7.44
C LYS A 193 7.11 13.37 -6.18
N TYR A 194 6.73 14.64 -5.93
CA TYR A 194 7.18 15.43 -4.79
C TYR A 194 5.98 16.09 -4.10
N TRP A 195 6.11 16.36 -2.82
CA TRP A 195 5.04 17.06 -2.09
C TRP A 195 5.03 18.56 -2.31
N ASP A 196 6.22 19.16 -2.48
CA ASP A 196 6.39 20.59 -2.74
C ASP A 196 7.60 20.82 -3.66
N LYS A 197 7.56 21.91 -4.42
CA LYS A 197 8.67 22.30 -5.30
C LYS A 197 10.01 22.48 -4.58
N SER A 198 10.01 22.85 -3.30
CA SER A 198 11.21 22.97 -2.49
C SER A 198 11.87 21.63 -2.13
N LEU A 199 11.15 20.53 -2.30
CA LEU A 199 11.62 19.16 -2.04
C LEU A 199 12.18 18.49 -3.29
N VAL A 200 12.17 19.16 -4.44
CA VAL A 200 12.74 18.63 -5.68
C VAL A 200 14.26 18.66 -5.60
N PRO A 201 14.96 17.52 -5.72
CA PRO A 201 16.41 17.48 -5.72
C PRO A 201 17.01 18.32 -6.86
N GLN A 202 18.12 19.01 -6.61
CA GLN A 202 18.78 19.84 -7.63
C GLN A 202 19.14 19.02 -8.87
N ALA A 203 19.57 17.77 -8.70
CA ALA A 203 19.88 16.88 -9.82
C ALA A 203 18.68 16.63 -10.76
N ASP A 204 17.47 16.52 -10.20
CA ASP A 204 16.25 16.35 -10.99
C ASP A 204 15.86 17.65 -11.73
N LEU A 205 16.10 18.81 -11.11
CA LEU A 205 15.91 20.11 -11.75
C LEU A 205 16.90 20.32 -12.90
N ASP A 206 18.18 20.00 -12.70
CA ASP A 206 19.23 20.12 -13.71
C ASP A 206 18.97 19.15 -14.87
N HIS A 207 18.52 17.93 -14.57
CA HIS A 207 18.13 16.96 -15.59
C HIS A 207 16.96 17.47 -16.42
N GLU A 208 15.89 17.96 -15.79
CA GLU A 208 14.72 18.50 -16.51
C GLU A 208 15.09 19.70 -17.37
N LEU A 209 15.93 20.63 -16.85
CA LEU A 209 16.44 21.75 -17.63
C LEU A 209 17.20 21.28 -18.87
N ALA A 210 18.08 20.28 -18.72
CA ALA A 210 18.82 19.70 -19.85
C ALA A 210 17.88 19.06 -20.89
N VAL A 211 16.85 18.34 -20.46
CA VAL A 211 15.82 17.78 -21.35
C VAL A 211 15.09 18.89 -22.10
N GLN A 212 14.68 19.97 -21.42
CA GLN A 212 13.99 21.09 -22.07
C GLN A 212 14.89 21.81 -23.09
N VAL A 213 16.19 21.95 -22.83
CA VAL A 213 17.15 22.51 -23.80
C VAL A 213 17.30 21.56 -25.00
N ALA A 214 17.47 20.26 -24.78
CA ALA A 214 17.59 19.28 -25.86
C ALA A 214 16.34 19.21 -26.76
N LEU A 215 15.14 19.33 -26.17
CA LEU A 215 13.89 19.44 -26.93
C LEU A 215 13.85 20.69 -27.83
N MET A 216 14.40 21.81 -27.35
CA MET A 216 14.49 23.04 -28.15
C MET A 216 15.56 22.92 -29.25
N ASP A 217 16.65 22.18 -29.04
CA ASP A 217 17.67 21.94 -30.06
C ASP A 217 17.14 21.07 -31.21
N ASN A 218 16.18 20.20 -30.92
CA ASN A 218 15.51 19.35 -31.92
C ASN A 218 14.34 20.06 -32.63
N ASP A 219 13.89 21.23 -32.15
CA ASP A 219 12.85 22.03 -32.82
C ASP A 219 13.51 22.97 -33.83
N PRO A 220 13.21 22.87 -35.17
CA PRO A 220 13.80 23.74 -36.20
C PRO A 220 13.60 25.24 -35.97
N LYS A 221 12.49 25.62 -35.29
CA LYS A 221 12.19 27.04 -34.99
C LYS A 221 12.99 27.57 -33.80
N MET A 222 13.41 26.65 -32.89
CA MET A 222 14.11 27.00 -31.67
C MET A 222 15.62 26.73 -31.77
N ALA A 223 16.04 25.80 -32.65
CA ALA A 223 17.45 25.37 -32.79
C ALA A 223 18.39 26.56 -33.06
N ALA A 224 17.94 27.53 -33.87
CA ALA A 224 18.74 28.69 -34.26
C ALA A 224 18.87 29.78 -33.16
N LYS A 225 18.15 29.64 -32.01
CA LYS A 225 18.21 30.63 -30.95
C LYS A 225 19.48 30.50 -30.14
N PRO A 226 20.06 31.62 -29.62
CA PRO A 226 21.21 31.59 -28.73
C PRO A 226 20.95 30.77 -27.48
N ALA A 227 21.99 30.07 -26.95
CA ALA A 227 21.90 29.21 -25.76
C ALA A 227 21.27 29.91 -24.54
N ALA A 228 21.67 31.16 -24.26
CA ALA A 228 21.09 31.95 -23.15
C ALA A 228 19.57 32.21 -23.28
N ILE A 229 19.05 32.27 -24.52
CA ILE A 229 17.60 32.38 -24.72
C ILE A 229 16.90 31.05 -24.50
N LYS A 230 17.52 29.94 -24.91
CA LYS A 230 16.99 28.57 -24.67
C LYS A 230 16.95 28.27 -23.17
N GLU A 231 18.00 28.58 -22.42
CA GLU A 231 18.03 28.43 -20.96
C GLU A 231 16.93 29.25 -20.28
N LYS A 232 16.71 30.48 -20.71
CA LYS A 232 15.66 31.34 -20.16
C LYS A 232 14.23 30.79 -20.44
N ILE A 233 14.02 30.24 -21.63
CA ILE A 233 12.77 29.58 -21.99
C ILE A 233 12.60 28.28 -21.19
N ALA A 234 13.66 27.46 -21.04
CA ALA A 234 13.66 26.25 -20.23
C ALA A 234 13.31 26.56 -18.78
N ALA A 235 13.93 27.58 -18.17
CA ALA A 235 13.58 28.03 -16.82
C ALA A 235 12.10 28.43 -16.68
N GLY A 236 11.52 29.06 -17.71
CA GLY A 236 10.08 29.35 -17.76
C GLY A 236 9.20 28.09 -17.79
N LYS A 237 9.65 27.01 -18.44
CA LYS A 237 8.94 25.73 -18.50
C LYS A 237 9.00 24.93 -17.20
N MET A 238 9.91 25.25 -16.28
CA MET A 238 9.98 24.62 -14.97
C MET A 238 8.68 24.80 -14.17
N ASN A 239 7.91 25.86 -14.41
CA ASN A 239 6.61 26.00 -13.79
C ASN A 239 5.62 24.91 -14.20
N ALA A 240 5.70 24.43 -15.45
CA ALA A 240 4.89 23.29 -15.91
C ALA A 240 5.33 22.00 -15.22
N PHE A 241 6.65 21.76 -15.11
CA PHE A 241 7.22 20.65 -14.37
C PHE A 241 6.72 20.60 -12.91
N TYR A 242 6.74 21.74 -12.21
CA TYR A 242 6.23 21.79 -10.84
C TYR A 242 4.74 21.52 -10.75
N LYS A 243 3.93 22.05 -11.67
CA LYS A 243 2.49 21.79 -11.73
C LYS A 243 2.15 20.34 -12.04
N GLU A 244 3.01 19.63 -12.72
CA GLU A 244 2.81 18.22 -13.03
C GLU A 244 3.28 17.32 -11.89
N ASN A 245 4.45 17.60 -11.31
CA ASN A 245 5.17 16.67 -10.43
C ASN A 245 5.05 17.01 -8.93
N CYS A 246 4.68 18.24 -8.54
CA CYS A 246 4.66 18.69 -7.15
C CYS A 246 3.23 18.87 -6.64
N LEU A 247 2.82 18.11 -5.63
CA LEU A 247 1.46 18.10 -5.09
C LEU A 247 0.91 19.50 -4.85
N LEU A 248 1.63 20.33 -4.08
CA LEU A 248 1.12 21.66 -3.68
C LEU A 248 0.98 22.62 -4.85
N GLN A 249 1.75 22.42 -5.94
CA GLN A 249 1.71 23.21 -7.16
C GLN A 249 0.76 22.65 -8.23
N GLN A 250 0.33 21.38 -8.09
CA GLN A 250 -0.66 20.78 -9.00
C GLN A 250 -1.96 21.58 -9.00
N GLU A 251 -2.64 21.59 -10.13
CA GLU A 251 -4.02 22.06 -10.20
C GLU A 251 -4.93 21.09 -9.44
N PHE A 252 -5.81 21.63 -8.61
CA PHE A 252 -6.69 20.84 -7.78
C PHE A 252 -7.77 20.16 -8.62
N VAL A 253 -7.84 18.82 -8.57
CA VAL A 253 -8.73 18.03 -9.45
C VAL A 253 -10.22 18.28 -9.20
N ARG A 254 -10.60 18.64 -7.96
CA ARG A 254 -11.98 18.95 -7.59
C ARG A 254 -12.29 20.41 -7.91
N SER A 255 -12.35 20.76 -9.21
CA SER A 255 -12.66 22.12 -9.69
C SER A 255 -14.05 22.62 -9.26
N ASP A 256 -14.94 21.71 -8.88
CA ASP A 256 -16.24 21.99 -8.26
C ASP A 256 -16.11 22.63 -6.87
N LEU A 257 -15.05 22.37 -6.15
CA LEU A 257 -14.77 22.93 -4.82
C LEU A 257 -13.88 24.18 -4.87
N PHE A 258 -12.86 24.15 -5.73
CA PHE A 258 -11.87 25.21 -5.83
C PHE A 258 -11.14 25.16 -7.18
N SER A 259 -10.95 26.34 -7.80
CA SER A 259 -10.14 26.50 -9.02
C SER A 259 -8.80 27.11 -8.67
N GLY A 260 -7.71 26.36 -8.83
CA GLY A 260 -6.36 26.78 -8.52
C GLY A 260 -5.48 25.62 -8.01
N SER A 261 -4.37 25.95 -7.36
CA SER A 261 -3.45 24.93 -6.86
C SER A 261 -3.97 24.21 -5.61
N VAL A 262 -3.44 23.02 -5.32
CA VAL A 262 -3.72 22.27 -4.08
C VAL A 262 -3.40 23.13 -2.84
N GLU A 263 -2.26 23.85 -2.85
CA GLU A 263 -1.90 24.77 -1.77
C GLU A 263 -2.97 25.85 -1.58
N GLY A 264 -3.46 26.44 -2.69
CA GLY A 264 -4.54 27.42 -2.68
C GLY A 264 -5.85 26.85 -2.12
N TYR A 265 -6.21 25.61 -2.49
CA TYR A 265 -7.36 24.90 -1.93
C TYR A 265 -7.26 24.75 -0.42
N ILE A 266 -6.12 24.25 0.09
CA ILE A 266 -5.90 24.07 1.53
C ILE A 266 -6.09 25.37 2.28
N ALA A 267 -5.50 26.46 1.78
CA ALA A 267 -5.60 27.78 2.40
C ALA A 267 -7.02 28.35 2.39
N ASP A 268 -7.73 28.24 1.27
CA ASP A 268 -9.12 28.71 1.11
C ASP A 268 -10.08 27.92 2.01
N ALA A 269 -9.99 26.59 2.00
CA ALA A 269 -10.82 25.72 2.81
C ALA A 269 -10.60 25.96 4.32
N ALA A 270 -9.35 26.08 4.76
CA ALA A 270 -9.02 26.41 6.14
C ALA A 270 -9.58 27.75 6.58
N LYS A 271 -9.48 28.77 5.72
CA LYS A 271 -10.05 30.11 5.98
C LYS A 271 -11.57 30.08 6.12
N LYS A 272 -12.27 29.28 5.29
CA LYS A 272 -13.72 29.10 5.42
C LYS A 272 -14.14 28.44 6.73
N LEU A 273 -13.28 27.60 7.32
CA LEU A 273 -13.50 26.98 8.62
C LEU A 273 -13.07 27.88 9.81
N GLY A 274 -12.46 29.06 9.54
CA GLY A 274 -12.01 29.99 10.57
C GLY A 274 -10.66 29.67 11.21
N GLY A 275 -9.83 28.85 10.56
CA GLY A 275 -8.50 28.47 11.03
C GLY A 275 -7.44 28.53 9.95
N LYS A 276 -6.28 27.90 10.23
CA LYS A 276 -5.24 27.70 9.24
C LYS A 276 -4.85 26.23 9.18
N VAL A 277 -4.62 25.73 7.98
CA VAL A 277 -4.13 24.38 7.73
C VAL A 277 -2.91 24.45 6.83
N LYS A 278 -1.87 23.71 7.19
CA LYS A 278 -0.67 23.55 6.38
C LYS A 278 -0.44 22.08 6.11
N PHE A 279 -0.16 21.71 4.87
CA PHE A 279 0.35 20.39 4.53
C PHE A 279 1.73 20.18 5.15
N VAL A 280 1.94 19.05 5.81
CA VAL A 280 3.22 18.71 6.46
C VAL A 280 3.89 17.58 5.69
N ASN A 281 3.21 16.45 5.54
CA ASN A 281 3.76 15.26 4.90
C ASN A 281 2.64 14.36 4.37
N ALA A 282 3.00 13.45 3.49
CA ALA A 282 2.11 12.37 3.05
C ALA A 282 2.88 11.09 2.77
N ALA A 283 2.15 10.01 2.67
CA ALA A 283 2.66 8.74 2.13
C ALA A 283 1.61 8.17 1.17
N HIS A 284 2.07 7.60 0.07
CA HIS A 284 1.22 6.97 -0.93
C HIS A 284 1.80 5.60 -1.28
N PHE A 285 0.99 4.55 -1.15
CA PHE A 285 1.31 3.22 -1.62
C PHE A 285 0.34 2.81 -2.72
N VAL A 286 0.90 2.37 -3.83
CA VAL A 286 0.15 1.68 -4.88
C VAL A 286 0.43 0.19 -4.73
N LYS A 287 -0.61 -0.63 -4.62
CA LYS A 287 -0.44 -2.08 -4.44
C LYS A 287 0.35 -2.68 -5.59
N GLY A 288 1.35 -3.49 -5.27
CA GLY A 288 2.17 -4.18 -6.27
C GLY A 288 3.08 -3.28 -7.12
N GLU A 289 3.21 -1.99 -6.76
CA GLU A 289 4.09 -1.06 -7.47
C GLU A 289 5.52 -1.58 -7.54
N GLY A 290 6.09 -1.64 -8.77
CA GLY A 290 7.46 -2.13 -9.01
C GLY A 290 7.63 -3.65 -8.91
N ILE A 291 6.56 -4.44 -8.68
CA ILE A 291 6.59 -5.89 -8.78
C ILE A 291 6.30 -6.28 -10.23
N GLU A 292 7.23 -6.96 -10.88
CA GLU A 292 7.00 -7.49 -12.22
C GLU A 292 5.90 -8.56 -12.19
N LYS A 293 4.80 -8.28 -12.86
CA LYS A 293 3.73 -9.28 -13.06
C LYS A 293 4.20 -10.30 -14.08
N LYS A 294 4.06 -11.58 -13.75
CA LYS A 294 4.26 -12.64 -14.73
C LYS A 294 3.28 -12.40 -15.88
N GLN A 295 3.78 -12.15 -17.08
CA GLN A 295 2.95 -12.13 -18.27
C GLN A 295 2.51 -13.58 -18.52
N GLU A 296 1.28 -13.90 -18.16
CA GLU A 296 0.67 -15.17 -18.54
C GLU A 296 0.29 -15.08 -20.02
N ASP A 297 1.08 -15.72 -20.86
CA ASP A 297 0.71 -15.97 -22.25
C ASP A 297 -0.26 -17.17 -22.26
N PHE A 298 -1.53 -16.86 -22.01
CA PHE A 298 -2.61 -17.85 -21.97
C PHE A 298 -2.66 -18.71 -23.26
N ALA A 299 -2.31 -18.14 -24.40
CA ALA A 299 -2.24 -18.87 -25.67
C ALA A 299 -1.11 -19.90 -25.68
N ALA A 300 0.07 -19.55 -25.13
CA ALA A 300 1.19 -20.46 -24.99
C ALA A 300 0.93 -21.55 -23.94
N GLU A 301 0.26 -21.25 -22.83
CA GLU A 301 -0.13 -22.25 -21.82
C GLU A 301 -1.15 -23.26 -22.36
N VAL A 302 -2.18 -22.80 -23.06
CA VAL A 302 -3.16 -23.67 -23.70
C VAL A 302 -2.49 -24.56 -24.77
N ALA A 303 -1.57 -23.99 -25.57
CA ALA A 303 -0.82 -24.77 -26.57
C ALA A 303 0.09 -25.81 -25.91
N ALA A 304 0.74 -25.48 -24.77
CA ALA A 304 1.55 -26.44 -24.04
C ALA A 304 0.71 -27.57 -23.43
N GLN A 305 -0.45 -27.28 -22.86
CA GLN A 305 -1.39 -28.31 -22.34
C GLN A 305 -1.94 -29.20 -23.43
N MET A 306 -2.29 -28.67 -24.61
CA MET A 306 -2.75 -29.46 -25.75
C MET A 306 -1.66 -30.38 -26.31
N ASN A 307 -0.38 -30.02 -26.18
CA ASN A 307 0.76 -30.83 -26.59
C ASN A 307 1.18 -31.89 -25.55
N MET A 308 0.85 -31.73 -24.26
CA MET A 308 1.09 -32.74 -23.22
C MET A 308 0.04 -33.88 -23.23
N GLY A 309 -1.06 -33.73 -23.95
CA GLY A 309 -2.13 -34.73 -24.09
C GLY A 309 -2.00 -35.62 -25.33
N LYS A 310 -0.89 -35.56 -26.03
CA LYS A 310 -0.51 -36.48 -27.13
C LYS A 310 0.68 -37.32 -26.72
#